data_260d915c0a04412c698fc1b27f40516b
#
_entry.id   260d915c0a04412c698fc1b27f40516b
#
_cell.length_a   1.000
_cell.length_b   1.000
_cell.length_c   1.000
_cell.angle_alpha   90.00
_cell.angle_beta   90.00
_cell.angle_gamma   90.00
#
_symmetry.space_group_name_H-M   'P 1'
#
loop_
_entity.id
_entity.type
_entity.pdbx_description
1 polymer ?
#
loop_
_entity_poly.entity_id
_entity_poly.type
_entity_poly.pdbx_seq_one_letter_code
_entity_poly.pdbx_strand_id
1 'polypeptide(L)'
;EAGYGASVKDTESKQSASAAEEALEDHETPKLKRRLCWSLGFLIVLMYFSMGHMMWGWPLPAWFDGNHVAMGLTQMLLTIIIMVINQKFFISGFKALWHRSPNMDTLVALGATASFLYSTYALFAMTDAQLHGNMNAVMGYMHEFYFESAAMILTLITVGKMLEARSKGKTTDALKSLMKLAPKTANVLPAD
;
A
#
# COMPACT_ATOMS: atom_id res chain seq x y z
N GLU A 1 58.20 24.12 -6.97
CA GLU A 1 57.64 23.00 -7.77
C GLU A 1 56.58 22.30 -6.93
N ALA A 2 55.31 22.72 -7.09
CA ALA A 2 54.17 21.98 -6.55
C ALA A 2 53.62 21.10 -7.70
N GLY A 3 54.04 19.83 -7.71
CA GLY A 3 53.58 18.84 -8.69
C GLY A 3 52.17 18.38 -8.35
N TYR A 4 51.19 18.98 -8.95
CA TYR A 4 49.85 18.44 -9.03
C TYR A 4 49.72 17.58 -10.28
N GLY A 5 49.87 16.28 -10.14
CA GLY A 5 49.60 15.33 -11.22
C GLY A 5 48.11 15.21 -11.43
N ALA A 6 47.56 15.84 -12.45
CA ALA A 6 46.21 15.59 -12.91
C ALA A 6 46.16 14.27 -13.66
N SER A 7 45.72 13.18 -13.06
CA SER A 7 45.39 11.95 -13.77
C SER A 7 43.93 11.99 -14.23
N VAL A 8 43.72 11.66 -15.52
CA VAL A 8 42.37 11.58 -16.10
C VAL A 8 41.62 10.41 -15.48
N LYS A 9 40.65 10.71 -14.63
CA LYS A 9 39.79 9.75 -13.91
C LYS A 9 38.48 9.52 -14.66
N ASP A 10 38.59 9.24 -15.98
CA ASP A 10 37.43 9.17 -16.86
C ASP A 10 36.53 7.93 -16.64
N THR A 11 37.07 6.86 -16.05
CA THR A 11 36.33 5.62 -15.89
C THR A 11 35.54 5.58 -14.57
N GLU A 12 36.08 6.13 -13.48
CA GLU A 12 35.38 6.19 -12.19
C GLU A 12 34.31 7.25 -12.17
N SER A 13 34.44 8.36 -12.88
CA SER A 13 33.40 9.40 -12.95
C SER A 13 32.19 8.96 -13.77
N LYS A 14 32.39 8.14 -14.81
CA LYS A 14 31.28 7.54 -15.58
C LYS A 14 30.56 6.46 -14.77
N GLN A 15 31.29 5.64 -14.03
CA GLN A 15 30.65 4.63 -13.13
C GLN A 15 29.93 5.26 -11.97
N SER A 16 30.45 6.32 -11.34
CA SER A 16 29.77 7.01 -10.27
C SER A 16 28.56 7.81 -10.76
N ALA A 17 28.60 8.38 -11.95
CA ALA A 17 27.46 9.06 -12.57
C ALA A 17 26.36 8.06 -12.97
N SER A 18 26.71 6.91 -13.56
CA SER A 18 25.74 5.87 -13.90
C SER A 18 25.12 5.22 -12.65
N ALA A 19 25.91 4.97 -11.61
CA ALA A 19 25.40 4.46 -10.33
C ALA A 19 24.50 5.47 -9.61
N ALA A 20 24.81 6.77 -9.69
CA ALA A 20 23.95 7.81 -9.16
C ALA A 20 22.64 7.96 -9.98
N GLU A 21 22.71 7.78 -11.28
CA GLU A 21 21.56 7.83 -12.19
C GLU A 21 20.64 6.62 -11.95
N GLU A 22 21.22 5.44 -11.75
CA GLU A 22 20.50 4.20 -11.40
C GLU A 22 19.90 4.25 -9.98
N ALA A 23 20.60 4.86 -9.01
CA ALA A 23 20.11 5.08 -7.67
C ALA A 23 18.94 6.11 -7.59
N LEU A 24 18.85 6.98 -8.60
CA LEU A 24 17.79 7.97 -8.76
C LEU A 24 16.61 7.47 -9.62
N GLU A 25 16.69 6.25 -10.14
CA GLU A 25 15.61 5.67 -10.94
C GLU A 25 14.43 5.28 -10.07
N ASP A 26 13.24 5.72 -10.44
CA ASP A 26 12.03 5.48 -9.68
C ASP A 26 11.50 4.05 -9.94
N HIS A 27 12.00 3.09 -9.17
CA HIS A 27 11.53 1.71 -9.18
C HIS A 27 10.32 1.45 -8.26
N GLU A 28 9.95 2.41 -7.42
CA GLU A 28 8.90 2.24 -6.42
C GLU A 28 7.50 2.57 -6.97
N THR A 29 7.38 3.62 -7.75
CA THR A 29 6.08 4.08 -8.29
C THR A 29 5.36 3.02 -9.12
N PRO A 30 5.99 2.28 -10.07
CA PRO A 30 5.28 1.28 -10.84
C PRO A 30 4.79 0.10 -10.00
N LYS A 31 5.54 -0.30 -8.97
CA LYS A 31 5.15 -1.35 -8.03
C LYS A 31 3.96 -0.91 -7.17
N LEU A 32 3.99 0.32 -6.66
CA LEU A 32 2.89 0.90 -5.89
C LEU A 32 1.63 1.07 -6.74
N LYS A 33 1.77 1.52 -7.99
CA LYS A 33 0.66 1.65 -8.93
C LYS A 33 -0.03 0.30 -9.18
N ARG A 34 0.73 -0.76 -9.44
CA ARG A 34 0.18 -2.11 -9.63
C ARG A 34 -0.55 -2.62 -8.38
N ARG A 35 0.06 -2.44 -7.20
CA ARG A 35 -0.57 -2.79 -5.91
C ARG A 35 -1.87 -2.03 -5.70
N LEU A 36 -1.88 -0.73 -5.98
CA LEU A 36 -3.07 0.11 -5.87
C LEU A 36 -4.18 -0.36 -6.80
N CYS A 37 -3.88 -0.64 -8.08
CA CYS A 37 -4.89 -1.11 -9.04
C CYS A 37 -5.54 -2.42 -8.56
N TRP A 38 -4.76 -3.39 -8.09
CA TRP A 38 -5.29 -4.64 -7.56
C TRP A 38 -6.09 -4.42 -6.28
N SER A 39 -5.57 -3.65 -5.33
CA SER A 39 -6.28 -3.34 -4.09
C SER A 39 -7.59 -2.62 -4.35
N LEU A 40 -7.60 -1.65 -5.27
CA LEU A 40 -8.80 -0.91 -5.64
C LEU A 40 -9.84 -1.81 -6.31
N GLY A 41 -9.42 -2.70 -7.22
CA GLY A 41 -10.31 -3.67 -7.86
C GLY A 41 -11.01 -4.58 -6.85
N PHE A 42 -10.25 -5.18 -5.94
CA PHE A 42 -10.82 -6.01 -4.87
C PHE A 42 -11.65 -5.21 -3.87
N LEU A 43 -11.28 -3.97 -3.57
CA LEU A 43 -12.05 -3.09 -2.71
C LEU A 43 -13.43 -2.76 -3.32
N ILE A 44 -13.51 -2.49 -4.62
CA ILE A 44 -14.77 -2.24 -5.31
C ILE A 44 -15.68 -3.46 -5.22
N VAL A 45 -15.13 -4.66 -5.43
CA VAL A 45 -15.88 -5.91 -5.26
C VAL A 45 -16.36 -6.07 -3.83
N LEU A 46 -15.50 -5.80 -2.84
CA LEU A 46 -15.84 -5.87 -1.42
C LEU A 46 -16.97 -4.89 -1.08
N MET A 47 -16.90 -3.66 -1.57
CA MET A 47 -17.95 -2.65 -1.35
C MET A 47 -19.27 -3.04 -2.05
N TYR A 48 -19.20 -3.72 -3.18
CA TYR A 48 -20.39 -4.25 -3.83
C TYR A 48 -21.13 -5.25 -2.93
N PHE A 49 -20.40 -6.17 -2.28
CA PHE A 49 -20.97 -7.12 -1.33
C PHE A 49 -21.41 -6.46 -0.04
N SER A 50 -20.63 -5.55 0.52
CA SER A 50 -20.90 -4.92 1.81
C SER A 50 -22.04 -3.89 1.70
N MET A 51 -21.85 -2.85 0.91
CA MET A 51 -22.83 -1.75 0.81
C MET A 51 -23.84 -1.97 -0.30
N GLY A 52 -23.43 -2.46 -1.46
CA GLY A 52 -24.28 -2.57 -2.63
C GLY A 52 -25.48 -3.48 -2.40
N HIS A 53 -25.25 -4.65 -1.83
CA HIS A 53 -26.34 -5.59 -1.53
C HIS A 53 -27.11 -5.20 -0.27
N MET A 54 -26.43 -4.83 0.82
CA MET A 54 -27.11 -4.53 2.09
C MET A 54 -27.91 -3.23 2.07
N MET A 55 -27.41 -2.17 1.41
CA MET A 55 -28.07 -0.87 1.39
C MET A 55 -28.96 -0.67 0.17
N TRP A 56 -28.58 -1.17 -0.99
CA TRP A 56 -29.27 -0.92 -2.26
C TRP A 56 -29.90 -2.17 -2.88
N GLY A 57 -29.74 -3.34 -2.25
CA GLY A 57 -30.37 -4.58 -2.70
C GLY A 57 -29.87 -5.02 -4.09
N TRP A 58 -28.62 -4.76 -4.43
CA TRP A 58 -28.08 -5.16 -5.72
C TRP A 58 -28.10 -6.68 -5.88
N PRO A 59 -28.34 -7.18 -7.11
CA PRO A 59 -28.49 -8.61 -7.35
C PRO A 59 -27.21 -9.37 -7.03
N LEU A 60 -27.34 -10.43 -6.25
CA LEU A 60 -26.29 -11.43 -5.98
C LEU A 60 -26.74 -12.81 -6.46
N PRO A 61 -25.82 -13.75 -6.68
CA PRO A 61 -26.17 -15.13 -6.96
C PRO A 61 -27.07 -15.71 -5.87
N ALA A 62 -28.01 -16.58 -6.25
CA ALA A 62 -29.04 -17.12 -5.35
C ALA A 62 -28.52 -17.82 -4.09
N TRP A 63 -27.28 -18.28 -4.09
CA TRP A 63 -26.62 -18.91 -2.92
C TRP A 63 -26.31 -17.93 -1.77
N PHE A 64 -26.34 -16.62 -2.03
CA PHE A 64 -26.19 -15.58 -1.02
C PHE A 64 -27.54 -15.15 -0.40
N ASP A 65 -28.66 -15.52 -1.03
CA ASP A 65 -30.00 -15.17 -0.53
C ASP A 65 -30.24 -15.83 0.84
N GLY A 66 -30.35 -14.99 1.88
CA GLY A 66 -30.52 -15.44 3.25
C GLY A 66 -29.30 -16.11 3.89
N ASN A 67 -28.17 -16.26 3.15
CA ASN A 67 -26.94 -16.84 3.67
C ASN A 67 -25.96 -15.76 4.12
N HIS A 68 -26.21 -15.20 5.31
CA HIS A 68 -25.41 -14.13 5.88
C HIS A 68 -23.97 -14.56 6.21
N VAL A 69 -23.76 -15.85 6.53
CA VAL A 69 -22.44 -16.40 6.79
C VAL A 69 -21.58 -16.42 5.51
N ALA A 70 -22.16 -16.83 4.38
CA ALA A 70 -21.44 -16.80 3.09
C ALA A 70 -21.04 -15.37 2.70
N MET A 71 -21.92 -14.39 2.98
CA MET A 71 -21.64 -12.98 2.77
C MET A 71 -20.42 -12.52 3.59
N GLY A 72 -20.42 -12.81 4.89
CA GLY A 72 -19.32 -12.47 5.79
C GLY A 72 -18.01 -13.16 5.42
N LEU A 73 -18.06 -14.44 5.03
CA LEU A 73 -16.88 -15.19 4.56
C LEU A 73 -16.29 -14.59 3.28
N THR A 74 -17.14 -14.20 2.34
CA THR A 74 -16.70 -13.55 1.09
C THR A 74 -15.99 -12.23 1.38
N GLN A 75 -16.55 -11.41 2.27
CA GLN A 75 -15.93 -10.15 2.69
C GLN A 75 -14.59 -10.41 3.39
N MET A 76 -14.51 -11.39 4.26
CA MET A 76 -13.27 -11.79 4.94
C MET A 76 -12.20 -12.22 3.94
N LEU A 77 -12.52 -13.09 2.97
CA LEU A 77 -11.58 -13.56 1.96
C LEU A 77 -11.06 -12.41 1.08
N LEU A 78 -11.93 -11.51 0.63
CA LEU A 78 -11.54 -10.34 -0.15
C LEU A 78 -10.61 -9.43 0.65
N THR A 79 -10.90 -9.23 1.93
CA THR A 79 -10.05 -8.44 2.82
C THR A 79 -8.67 -9.09 3.01
N ILE A 80 -8.61 -10.40 3.19
CA ILE A 80 -7.33 -11.14 3.27
C ILE A 80 -6.51 -10.93 2.00
N ILE A 81 -7.11 -11.00 0.82
CA ILE A 81 -6.41 -10.76 -0.45
C ILE A 81 -5.80 -9.34 -0.46
N ILE A 82 -6.56 -8.33 -0.06
CA ILE A 82 -6.08 -6.95 0.01
C ILE A 82 -4.95 -6.81 1.05
N MET A 83 -5.06 -7.48 2.20
CA MET A 83 -4.01 -7.50 3.23
C MET A 83 -2.73 -8.15 2.71
N VAL A 84 -2.82 -9.24 1.97
CA VAL A 84 -1.67 -9.93 1.35
C VAL A 84 -1.01 -9.06 0.29
N ILE A 85 -1.79 -8.40 -0.57
CA ILE A 85 -1.26 -7.43 -1.56
C ILE A 85 -0.48 -6.32 -0.85
N ASN A 86 -0.95 -5.88 0.30
CA ASN A 86 -0.38 -4.77 1.08
C ASN A 86 0.45 -5.23 2.29
N GLN A 87 0.93 -6.47 2.32
CA GLN A 87 1.67 -7.06 3.45
C GLN A 87 2.90 -6.25 3.89
N LYS A 88 3.49 -5.44 3.01
CA LYS A 88 4.63 -4.58 3.36
C LYS A 88 4.33 -3.64 4.52
N PHE A 89 3.11 -3.11 4.61
CA PHE A 89 2.71 -2.23 5.72
C PHE A 89 2.70 -2.97 7.06
N PHE A 90 2.26 -4.22 7.06
CA PHE A 90 2.28 -5.05 8.27
C PHE A 90 3.70 -5.40 8.68
N ILE A 91 4.55 -5.83 7.74
CA ILE A 91 5.94 -6.18 8.02
C ILE A 91 6.70 -4.94 8.53
N SER A 92 6.60 -3.81 7.83
CA SER A 92 7.24 -2.55 8.23
C SER A 92 6.70 -2.04 9.57
N GLY A 93 5.38 -2.02 9.74
CA GLY A 93 4.71 -1.50 10.92
C GLY A 93 5.02 -2.32 12.18
N PHE A 94 4.91 -3.64 12.12
CA PHE A 94 5.22 -4.51 13.25
C PHE A 94 6.71 -4.55 13.57
N LYS A 95 7.58 -4.49 12.55
CA LYS A 95 9.03 -4.36 12.76
C LYS A 95 9.38 -3.05 13.47
N ALA A 96 8.80 -1.94 13.07
CA ALA A 96 9.00 -0.64 13.71
C ALA A 96 8.49 -0.65 15.17
N LEU A 97 7.35 -1.29 15.43
CA LEU A 97 6.82 -1.45 16.77
C LEU A 97 7.77 -2.27 17.68
N TRP A 98 8.30 -3.36 17.13
CA TRP A 98 9.26 -4.20 17.85
C TRP A 98 10.54 -3.44 18.23
N HIS A 99 11.00 -2.55 17.36
CA HIS A 99 12.18 -1.72 17.61
C HIS A 99 11.87 -0.46 18.43
N ARG A 100 10.66 -0.37 19.01
CA ARG A 100 10.19 0.79 19.80
C ARG A 100 10.27 2.13 19.03
N SER A 101 10.21 2.09 17.72
CA SER A 101 10.19 3.26 16.84
C SER A 101 8.94 3.22 15.96
N PRO A 102 7.74 3.38 16.56
CA PRO A 102 6.49 3.33 15.81
C PRO A 102 6.46 4.42 14.75
N ASN A 103 5.97 4.08 13.57
CA ASN A 103 5.81 4.98 12.43
C ASN A 103 4.37 4.92 11.89
N MET A 104 4.11 5.63 10.78
CA MET A 104 2.80 5.64 10.13
C MET A 104 2.34 4.23 9.72
N ASP A 105 3.27 3.39 9.24
CA ASP A 105 2.96 2.01 8.86
C ASP A 105 2.51 1.17 10.08
N THR A 106 3.04 1.47 11.27
CA THR A 106 2.61 0.83 12.53
C THR A 106 1.15 1.13 12.85
N LEU A 107 0.75 2.40 12.71
CA LEU A 107 -0.64 2.82 12.95
C LEU A 107 -1.59 2.14 11.97
N VAL A 108 -1.23 2.09 10.70
CA VAL A 108 -2.01 1.42 9.64
C VAL A 108 -2.12 -0.08 9.92
N ALA A 109 -1.01 -0.73 10.25
CA ALA A 109 -0.99 -2.16 10.56
C ALA A 109 -1.87 -2.50 11.76
N LEU A 110 -1.80 -1.71 12.83
CA LEU A 110 -2.64 -1.91 14.02
C LEU A 110 -4.12 -1.69 13.73
N GLY A 111 -4.46 -0.60 13.03
CA GLY A 111 -5.85 -0.29 12.68
C GLY A 111 -6.49 -1.35 11.78
N ALA A 112 -5.78 -1.77 10.72
CA ALA A 112 -6.26 -2.81 9.82
C ALA A 112 -6.38 -4.17 10.52
N THR A 113 -5.40 -4.54 11.35
CA THR A 113 -5.42 -5.79 12.12
C THR A 113 -6.56 -5.79 13.13
N ALA A 114 -6.76 -4.71 13.87
CA ALA A 114 -7.85 -4.61 14.85
C ALA A 114 -9.22 -4.72 14.17
N SER A 115 -9.44 -4.01 13.07
CA SER A 115 -10.68 -4.07 12.27
C SER A 115 -10.92 -5.49 11.75
N PHE A 116 -9.89 -6.15 11.25
CA PHE A 116 -10.00 -7.51 10.73
C PHE A 116 -10.30 -8.53 11.84
N LEU A 117 -9.59 -8.48 12.97
CA LEU A 117 -9.80 -9.40 14.09
C LEU A 117 -11.19 -9.23 14.71
N TYR A 118 -11.64 -8.00 14.91
CA TYR A 118 -12.97 -7.73 15.43
C TYR A 118 -14.06 -8.25 14.50
N SER A 119 -13.92 -8.01 13.20
CA SER A 119 -14.86 -8.50 12.19
C SER A 119 -14.88 -10.03 12.10
N THR A 120 -13.73 -10.66 12.27
CA THR A 120 -13.62 -12.13 12.34
C THR A 120 -14.34 -12.66 13.57
N TYR A 121 -14.17 -12.02 14.73
CA TYR A 121 -14.91 -12.36 15.94
C TYR A 121 -16.44 -12.23 15.72
N ALA A 122 -16.89 -11.11 15.15
CA ALA A 122 -18.30 -10.89 14.84
C ALA A 122 -18.86 -11.95 13.89
N LEU A 123 -18.06 -12.40 12.90
CA LEU A 123 -18.43 -13.47 11.98
C LEU A 123 -18.62 -14.81 12.72
N PHE A 124 -17.72 -15.18 13.62
CA PHE A 124 -17.85 -16.40 14.43
C PHE A 124 -19.07 -16.32 15.36
N ALA A 125 -19.28 -15.18 16.01
CA ALA A 125 -20.47 -14.97 16.86
C ALA A 125 -21.78 -15.04 16.06
N MET A 126 -21.75 -14.55 14.81
CA MET A 126 -22.89 -14.64 13.90
C MET A 126 -23.20 -16.10 13.51
N THR A 127 -22.18 -16.94 13.31
CA THR A 127 -22.41 -18.37 13.02
C THR A 127 -23.11 -19.08 14.17
N ASP A 128 -22.71 -18.78 15.42
CA ASP A 128 -23.36 -19.32 16.60
C ASP A 128 -24.82 -18.84 16.72
N ALA A 129 -25.06 -17.55 16.53
CA ALA A 129 -26.41 -16.98 16.53
C ALA A 129 -27.32 -17.61 15.47
N GLN A 130 -26.78 -17.94 14.30
CA GLN A 130 -27.54 -18.59 13.22
C GLN A 130 -27.89 -20.04 13.57
N LEU A 131 -26.98 -20.77 14.21
CA LEU A 131 -27.28 -22.14 14.70
C LEU A 131 -28.42 -22.16 15.70
N HIS A 132 -28.53 -21.14 16.56
CA HIS A 132 -29.58 -21.00 17.55
C HIS A 132 -30.85 -20.32 17.02
N GLY A 133 -30.93 -20.01 15.73
CA GLY A 133 -32.12 -19.39 15.11
C GLY A 133 -32.36 -17.94 15.53
N ASN A 134 -31.39 -17.28 16.15
CA ASN A 134 -31.51 -15.89 16.59
C ASN A 134 -31.21 -14.92 15.48
N MET A 135 -32.18 -14.72 14.59
CA MET A 135 -32.00 -13.85 13.40
C MET A 135 -31.72 -12.39 13.77
N ASN A 136 -32.24 -11.89 14.88
CA ASN A 136 -31.98 -10.52 15.34
C ASN A 136 -30.50 -10.33 15.70
N ALA A 137 -29.88 -11.32 16.36
CA ALA A 137 -28.46 -11.29 16.66
C ALA A 137 -27.60 -11.43 15.38
N VAL A 138 -28.01 -12.26 14.43
CA VAL A 138 -27.35 -12.40 13.12
C VAL A 138 -27.29 -11.06 12.39
N MET A 139 -28.41 -10.36 12.31
CA MET A 139 -28.47 -9.04 11.67
C MET A 139 -27.64 -8.00 12.43
N GLY A 140 -27.63 -8.05 13.77
CA GLY A 140 -26.76 -7.19 14.59
C GLY A 140 -25.28 -7.38 14.26
N TYR A 141 -24.80 -8.60 14.22
CA TYR A 141 -23.40 -8.90 13.90
C TYR A 141 -23.02 -8.55 12.45
N MET A 142 -23.94 -8.64 11.49
CA MET A 142 -23.70 -8.19 10.13
C MET A 142 -23.36 -6.70 10.04
N HIS A 143 -23.99 -5.87 10.87
CA HIS A 143 -23.70 -4.44 10.94
C HIS A 143 -22.38 -4.12 11.67
N GLU A 144 -21.81 -5.08 12.36
CA GLU A 144 -20.53 -4.95 13.07
C GLU A 144 -19.32 -5.40 12.25
N PHE A 145 -19.50 -5.72 10.96
CA PHE A 145 -18.38 -6.05 10.10
C PHE A 145 -17.61 -4.81 9.66
N TYR A 146 -16.32 -4.80 9.95
CA TYR A 146 -15.37 -3.77 9.58
C TYR A 146 -14.32 -4.26 8.56
N PHE A 147 -14.64 -5.32 7.81
CA PHE A 147 -13.76 -5.85 6.76
C PHE A 147 -13.46 -4.80 5.69
N GLU A 148 -14.46 -4.05 5.26
CA GLU A 148 -14.29 -2.96 4.31
C GLU A 148 -13.43 -1.84 4.88
N SER A 149 -13.54 -1.53 6.18
CA SER A 149 -12.70 -0.52 6.84
C SER A 149 -11.23 -0.92 6.83
N ALA A 150 -10.91 -2.17 7.14
CA ALA A 150 -9.55 -2.69 7.04
C ALA A 150 -8.99 -2.58 5.61
N ALA A 151 -9.79 -2.98 4.62
CA ALA A 151 -9.43 -2.90 3.21
C ALA A 151 -9.26 -1.45 2.73
N MET A 152 -10.15 -0.56 3.17
CA MET A 152 -10.12 0.85 2.81
C MET A 152 -8.90 1.56 3.40
N ILE A 153 -8.55 1.31 4.67
CA ILE A 153 -7.35 1.84 5.32
C ILE A 153 -6.12 1.48 4.48
N LEU A 154 -5.97 0.21 4.09
CA LEU A 154 -4.83 -0.27 3.31
C LEU A 154 -4.79 0.33 1.91
N THR A 155 -5.94 0.48 1.27
CA THR A 155 -6.03 1.06 -0.07
C THR A 155 -5.72 2.55 -0.04
N LEU A 156 -6.28 3.31 0.90
CA LEU A 156 -6.04 4.75 1.04
C LEU A 156 -4.57 5.06 1.37
N ILE A 157 -3.94 4.29 2.26
CA ILE A 157 -2.51 4.50 2.54
C ILE A 157 -1.66 4.18 1.31
N THR A 158 -2.05 3.21 0.50
CA THR A 158 -1.35 2.90 -0.76
C THR A 158 -1.48 4.06 -1.75
N VAL A 159 -2.65 4.72 -1.83
CA VAL A 159 -2.82 5.97 -2.60
C VAL A 159 -1.86 7.04 -2.09
N GLY A 160 -1.84 7.28 -0.78
CA GLY A 160 -0.95 8.26 -0.16
C GLY A 160 0.53 8.00 -0.48
N LYS A 161 0.97 6.76 -0.35
CA LYS A 161 2.34 6.34 -0.68
C LYS A 161 2.66 6.49 -2.17
N MET A 162 1.70 6.21 -3.05
CA MET A 162 1.87 6.44 -4.49
C MET A 162 2.02 7.92 -4.82
N LEU A 163 1.21 8.79 -4.21
CA LEU A 163 1.32 10.24 -4.40
C LEU A 163 2.66 10.77 -3.86
N GLU A 164 3.10 10.29 -2.71
CA GLU A 164 4.41 10.62 -2.13
C GLU A 164 5.55 10.21 -3.07
N ALA A 165 5.55 8.97 -3.57
CA ALA A 165 6.55 8.47 -4.50
C ALA A 165 6.56 9.29 -5.81
N ARG A 166 5.40 9.61 -6.35
CA ARG A 166 5.27 10.43 -7.56
C ARG A 166 5.81 11.85 -7.35
N SER A 167 5.56 12.45 -6.19
CA SER A 167 6.08 13.77 -5.85
C SER A 167 7.60 13.76 -5.72
N LYS A 168 8.16 12.74 -5.05
CA LYS A 168 9.61 12.54 -4.95
C LYS A 168 10.26 12.31 -6.31
N GLY A 169 9.64 11.51 -7.18
CA GLY A 169 10.11 11.27 -8.55
C GLY A 169 10.24 12.56 -9.36
N LYS A 170 9.25 13.44 -9.31
CA LYS A 170 9.30 14.75 -9.99
C LYS A 170 10.46 15.62 -9.48
N THR A 171 10.72 15.63 -8.19
CA THR A 171 11.85 16.38 -7.60
C THR A 171 13.17 15.80 -8.07
N THR A 172 13.29 14.49 -8.12
CA THR A 172 14.49 13.79 -8.61
C THR A 172 14.74 14.07 -10.09
N ASP A 173 13.70 14.09 -10.92
CA ASP A 173 13.81 14.43 -12.34
C ASP A 173 14.28 15.87 -12.55
N ALA A 174 13.79 16.81 -11.73
CA ALA A 174 14.28 18.19 -11.74
C ALA A 174 15.76 18.28 -11.38
N LEU A 175 16.20 17.55 -10.35
CA LEU A 175 17.63 17.47 -9.97
C LEU A 175 18.49 16.86 -11.09
N LYS A 176 18.03 15.77 -11.74
CA LYS A 176 18.71 15.17 -12.90
C LYS A 176 18.85 16.17 -14.04
N SER A 177 17.83 16.98 -14.29
CA SER A 177 17.87 18.01 -15.32
C SER A 177 18.91 19.08 -15.01
N LEU A 178 19.01 19.51 -13.75
CA LEU A 178 20.04 20.45 -13.29
C LEU A 178 21.46 19.86 -13.39
N MET A 179 21.61 18.59 -13.02
CA MET A 179 22.92 17.90 -13.15
C MET A 179 23.36 17.77 -14.60
N LYS A 180 22.44 17.63 -15.57
CA LYS A 180 22.75 17.61 -17.00
C LYS A 180 23.19 18.98 -17.53
N LEU A 181 22.81 20.08 -16.88
CA LEU A 181 23.24 21.44 -17.22
C LEU A 181 24.61 21.79 -16.64
N ALA A 182 25.09 21.02 -15.67
CA ALA A 182 26.43 21.22 -15.13
C ALA A 182 27.50 20.94 -16.23
N PRO A 183 28.46 21.85 -16.46
CA PRO A 183 29.47 21.65 -17.47
C PRO A 183 30.33 20.39 -17.15
N LYS A 184 30.37 19.46 -18.09
CA LYS A 184 31.15 18.22 -17.94
C LYS A 184 32.69 18.44 -18.08
N THR A 185 33.10 19.61 -18.54
CA THR A 185 34.51 19.98 -18.73
C THR A 185 34.73 21.42 -18.27
N ALA A 186 35.77 21.65 -17.50
CA ALA A 186 36.27 22.97 -17.20
C ALA A 186 37.49 23.26 -18.09
N ASN A 187 37.44 24.35 -18.86
CA ASN A 187 38.63 24.81 -19.56
C ASN A 187 39.50 25.58 -18.55
N VAL A 188 40.68 25.02 -18.26
CA VAL A 188 41.69 25.73 -17.45
C VAL A 188 42.48 26.60 -18.42
N LEU A 189 42.41 27.92 -18.26
CA LEU A 189 43.28 28.83 -18.96
C LEU A 189 44.68 28.74 -18.32
N PRO A 190 45.74 28.54 -19.08
CA PRO A 190 47.08 28.61 -18.54
C PRO A 190 47.32 30.04 -18.03
N ALA A 191 47.89 30.15 -16.84
CA ALA A 191 48.35 31.43 -16.32
C ALA A 191 49.56 31.88 -17.15
N ASP A 192 49.48 33.08 -17.71
CA ASP A 192 50.60 33.76 -18.36
C ASP A 192 51.73 34.11 -17.37
#